data_79d1290abd5be3c1c5bf01c8c5a9afb1
#
_entry.id   79d1290abd5be3c1c5bf01c8c5a9afb1
#
_cell.length_a   1.000
_cell.length_b   1.000
_cell.length_c   1.000
_cell.angle_alpha   90.00
_cell.angle_beta   90.00
_cell.angle_gamma   90.00
#
_symmetry.space_group_name_H-M   'P 1'
#
loop_
_entity.id
_entity.type
_entity.pdbx_description
1 polymer ?
#
loop_
_entity_poly.entity_id
_entity_poly.type
_entity_poly.pdbx_seq_one_letter_code
_entity_poly.pdbx_strand_id
1 'polypeptide(L)'
;DSDESRGLGDVYKRQLLFIVFGANGWGAAAENEQAIGEISRWCERVSGGFFREPSNTLGNLGFVVVGLYMFYKLSDDATNNKSPMFGSYKIALLYAAASTFLGPGSMAMHGTHTQFGAWLDNVSMIAYILLLWMYNLKKLTHFSNRVYFSSYTILLVYYAYSYWYLDSGLGIGVNLFELSIGLWIATEVLVKFPNLFGRIVSGLTVLLIQQLFGSPVVESLLAVSYTHLTLPTILLV
;
A
#
# COMPACT_ATOMS: atom_id res chain seq x y z
N ASP A 1 -37.15 -7.79 4.45
CA ASP A 1 -37.60 -6.73 3.50
C ASP A 1 -37.16 -5.30 3.87
N SER A 2 -36.82 -5.00 5.13
CA SER A 2 -36.45 -3.62 5.53
C SER A 2 -34.99 -3.26 5.30
N ASP A 3 -34.07 -4.21 5.33
CA ASP A 3 -32.63 -3.94 5.20
C ASP A 3 -32.17 -3.86 3.74
N GLU A 4 -32.77 -4.65 2.83
CA GLU A 4 -32.51 -4.52 1.40
C GLU A 4 -33.01 -3.19 0.85
N SER A 5 -34.19 -2.72 1.28
CA SER A 5 -34.74 -1.43 0.83
C SER A 5 -33.92 -0.23 1.34
N ARG A 6 -33.33 -0.31 2.53
CA ARG A 6 -32.40 0.72 3.05
C ARG A 6 -31.09 0.73 2.28
N GLY A 7 -30.51 -0.43 1.98
CA GLY A 7 -29.30 -0.54 1.18
C GLY A 7 -29.47 0.04 -0.23
N LEU A 8 -30.60 -0.25 -0.89
CA LEU A 8 -30.91 0.29 -2.20
C LEU A 8 -31.09 1.82 -2.17
N GLY A 9 -31.79 2.34 -1.16
CA GLY A 9 -32.01 3.77 -0.97
C GLY A 9 -30.70 4.55 -0.77
N ASP A 10 -29.74 3.99 -0.06
CA ASP A 10 -28.43 4.63 0.16
C ASP A 10 -27.53 4.58 -1.09
N VAL A 11 -27.63 3.53 -1.90
CA VAL A 11 -26.97 3.47 -3.21
C VAL A 11 -27.52 4.53 -4.15
N TYR A 12 -28.82 4.69 -4.24
CA TYR A 12 -29.45 5.72 -5.09
C TYR A 12 -29.13 7.14 -4.60
N LYS A 13 -29.09 7.38 -3.30
CA LYS A 13 -28.69 8.69 -2.75
C LYS A 13 -27.24 9.03 -3.12
N ARG A 14 -26.32 8.08 -3.00
CA ARG A 14 -24.92 8.27 -3.40
C ARG A 14 -24.77 8.51 -4.89
N GLN A 15 -25.49 7.76 -5.72
CA GLN A 15 -25.52 7.98 -7.18
C GLN A 15 -26.10 9.34 -7.53
N LEU A 16 -27.18 9.76 -6.87
CA LEU A 16 -27.79 11.07 -7.09
C LEU A 16 -26.86 12.21 -6.70
N LEU A 17 -26.20 12.11 -5.54
CA LEU A 17 -25.17 13.06 -5.10
C LEU A 17 -24.03 13.16 -6.12
N PHE A 18 -23.56 12.00 -6.63
CA PHE A 18 -22.53 11.94 -7.63
C PHE A 18 -22.97 12.59 -8.96
N ILE A 19 -24.19 12.33 -9.42
CA ILE A 19 -24.77 12.92 -10.63
C ILE A 19 -24.96 14.44 -10.46
N VAL A 20 -25.49 14.88 -9.34
CA VAL A 20 -25.76 16.31 -9.08
C VAL A 20 -24.47 17.12 -8.98
N PHE A 21 -23.50 16.64 -8.23
CA PHE A 21 -22.21 17.32 -8.10
C PHE A 21 -21.37 17.22 -9.37
N GLY A 22 -21.38 16.06 -10.05
CA GLY A 22 -20.65 15.88 -11.30
C GLY A 22 -21.25 16.64 -12.48
N ALA A 23 -22.58 16.78 -12.56
CA ALA A 23 -23.26 17.57 -13.59
C ALA A 23 -22.89 19.05 -13.55
N ASN A 24 -22.50 19.57 -12.38
CA ASN A 24 -22.08 20.97 -12.19
C ASN A 24 -20.53 21.14 -12.21
N GLY A 25 -19.77 20.08 -12.56
CA GLY A 25 -18.33 20.16 -12.79
C GLY A 25 -17.48 20.08 -11.53
N TRP A 26 -17.83 19.29 -10.52
CA TRP A 26 -16.98 18.89 -9.36
C TRP A 26 -16.33 20.03 -8.54
N GLY A 27 -16.62 21.30 -8.82
CA GLY A 27 -15.98 22.46 -8.18
C GLY A 27 -14.63 22.85 -8.80
N ALA A 28 -13.84 23.62 -8.06
CA ALA A 28 -12.51 24.04 -8.50
C ALA A 28 -11.53 22.88 -8.52
N ALA A 29 -10.73 22.80 -9.59
CA ALA A 29 -9.59 21.89 -9.64
C ALA A 29 -8.56 22.25 -8.56
N ALA A 30 -7.76 21.28 -8.11
CA ALA A 30 -6.63 21.56 -7.22
C ALA A 30 -5.62 22.49 -7.91
N GLU A 31 -4.86 23.25 -7.12
CA GLU A 31 -4.00 24.36 -7.62
C GLU A 31 -3.00 23.97 -8.72
N ASN A 32 -2.61 22.72 -8.79
CA ASN A 32 -1.61 22.22 -9.75
C ASN A 32 -2.20 21.39 -10.89
N GLU A 33 -3.52 21.41 -11.08
CA GLU A 33 -4.17 20.64 -12.12
C GLU A 33 -4.30 21.43 -13.43
N GLN A 34 -4.22 20.70 -14.55
CA GLN A 34 -4.29 21.26 -15.89
C GLN A 34 -5.70 21.79 -16.20
N ALA A 35 -5.76 22.87 -16.99
CA ALA A 35 -7.03 23.47 -17.41
C ALA A 35 -7.78 22.57 -18.43
N ILE A 36 -9.09 22.83 -18.55
CA ILE A 36 -9.92 22.15 -19.56
C ILE A 36 -9.33 22.42 -20.96
N GLY A 37 -9.15 21.34 -21.72
CA GLY A 37 -8.58 21.38 -23.07
C GLY A 37 -7.08 21.12 -23.12
N GLU A 38 -6.35 21.23 -22.01
CA GLU A 38 -4.94 20.87 -21.91
C GLU A 38 -4.75 19.34 -21.80
N ILE A 39 -3.53 18.90 -22.07
CA ILE A 39 -3.16 17.49 -21.84
C ILE A 39 -2.69 17.38 -20.39
N SER A 40 -3.32 16.49 -19.65
CA SER A 40 -2.96 16.23 -18.26
C SER A 40 -1.58 15.53 -18.15
N ARG A 41 -1.02 15.55 -16.96
CA ARG A 41 0.22 14.79 -16.64
C ARG A 41 0.08 13.28 -16.85
N TRP A 42 -1.12 12.76 -16.96
CA TRP A 42 -1.44 11.37 -17.25
C TRP A 42 -1.83 11.13 -18.72
N CYS A 43 -1.42 12.03 -19.61
CA CYS A 43 -1.51 11.91 -21.07
C CYS A 43 -2.95 11.88 -21.62
N GLU A 44 -3.95 12.32 -20.90
CA GLU A 44 -5.31 12.49 -21.38
C GLU A 44 -5.68 13.98 -21.47
N ARG A 45 -6.49 14.36 -22.47
CA ARG A 45 -6.99 15.74 -22.58
C ARG A 45 -8.08 15.99 -21.55
N VAL A 46 -7.90 17.03 -20.72
CA VAL A 46 -8.86 17.40 -19.68
C VAL A 46 -10.18 17.84 -20.31
N SER A 47 -11.25 17.12 -20.00
CA SER A 47 -12.60 17.32 -20.49
C SER A 47 -13.35 18.32 -19.59
N GLY A 48 -14.23 19.12 -20.20
CA GLY A 48 -15.24 19.90 -19.48
C GLY A 48 -16.51 19.11 -19.11
N GLY A 49 -16.56 17.82 -19.44
CA GLY A 49 -17.70 16.95 -19.17
C GLY A 49 -17.78 16.44 -17.73
N PHE A 50 -18.59 15.37 -17.55
CA PHE A 50 -18.82 14.74 -16.25
C PHE A 50 -17.53 14.20 -15.60
N PHE A 51 -16.65 13.58 -16.38
CA PHE A 51 -15.31 13.22 -15.95
C PHE A 51 -14.27 14.12 -16.58
N ARG A 52 -13.31 14.56 -15.79
CA ARG A 52 -12.17 15.38 -16.28
C ARG A 52 -11.27 14.58 -17.21
N GLU A 53 -11.02 13.32 -16.88
CA GLU A 53 -10.24 12.35 -17.67
C GLU A 53 -11.07 11.07 -17.84
N PRO A 54 -11.96 10.99 -18.83
CA PRO A 54 -12.88 9.85 -18.99
C PRO A 54 -12.20 8.49 -19.13
N SER A 55 -11.13 8.40 -19.92
CA SER A 55 -10.43 7.13 -20.17
C SER A 55 -9.68 6.65 -18.94
N ASN A 56 -8.94 7.55 -18.28
CA ASN A 56 -8.24 7.26 -17.03
C ASN A 56 -9.23 6.90 -15.91
N THR A 57 -10.34 7.64 -15.82
CA THR A 57 -11.39 7.36 -14.82
C THR A 57 -11.98 5.95 -15.02
N LEU A 58 -12.43 5.63 -16.24
CA LEU A 58 -13.08 4.36 -16.53
C LEU A 58 -12.09 3.19 -16.53
N GLY A 59 -10.83 3.42 -16.93
CA GLY A 59 -9.77 2.42 -16.88
C GLY A 59 -9.53 1.87 -15.49
N ASN A 60 -9.71 2.70 -14.46
CA ASN A 60 -9.58 2.29 -13.05
C ASN A 60 -10.65 1.32 -12.56
N LEU A 61 -11.76 1.11 -13.31
CA LEU A 61 -12.70 0.02 -13.05
C LEU A 61 -12.05 -1.36 -13.12
N GLY A 62 -10.94 -1.50 -13.84
CA GLY A 62 -10.15 -2.73 -13.87
C GLY A 62 -9.72 -3.20 -12.48
N PHE A 63 -9.32 -2.28 -11.60
CA PHE A 63 -8.96 -2.62 -10.21
C PHE A 63 -10.17 -3.11 -9.42
N VAL A 64 -11.35 -2.51 -9.63
CA VAL A 64 -12.59 -2.96 -8.99
C VAL A 64 -12.92 -4.38 -9.42
N VAL A 65 -12.89 -4.65 -10.73
CA VAL A 65 -13.20 -5.98 -11.28
C VAL A 65 -12.23 -7.04 -10.75
N VAL A 66 -10.93 -6.74 -10.76
CA VAL A 66 -9.90 -7.66 -10.24
C VAL A 66 -10.09 -7.90 -8.74
N GLY A 67 -10.31 -6.85 -7.96
CA GLY A 67 -10.52 -6.96 -6.52
C GLY A 67 -11.78 -7.76 -6.17
N LEU A 68 -12.90 -7.53 -6.87
CA LEU A 68 -14.14 -8.31 -6.70
C LEU A 68 -13.92 -9.77 -7.10
N TYR A 69 -13.20 -10.05 -8.19
CA TYR A 69 -12.85 -11.41 -8.57
C TYR A 69 -12.00 -12.11 -7.51
N MET A 70 -11.07 -11.38 -6.87
CA MET A 70 -10.30 -11.91 -5.74
C MET A 70 -11.21 -12.26 -4.56
N PHE A 71 -12.18 -11.42 -4.19
CA PHE A 71 -13.17 -11.75 -3.16
C PHE A 71 -13.98 -12.99 -3.51
N TYR A 72 -14.43 -13.12 -4.76
CA TYR A 72 -15.11 -14.30 -5.24
C TYR A 72 -14.26 -15.57 -5.07
N LYS A 73 -12.99 -15.53 -5.48
CA LYS A 73 -12.07 -16.65 -5.29
C LYS A 73 -11.82 -16.98 -3.82
N LEU A 74 -11.65 -15.96 -2.98
CA LEU A 74 -11.45 -16.16 -1.54
C LEU A 74 -12.68 -16.75 -0.84
N SER A 75 -13.90 -16.52 -1.35
CA SER A 75 -15.11 -17.15 -0.81
C SER A 75 -15.13 -18.67 -1.07
N ASP A 76 -14.67 -19.10 -2.24
CA ASP A 76 -14.51 -20.52 -2.56
C ASP A 76 -13.44 -21.19 -1.67
N ASP A 77 -12.32 -20.49 -1.44
CA ASP A 77 -11.22 -20.99 -0.61
C ASP A 77 -11.62 -21.10 0.87
N ALA A 78 -12.42 -20.17 1.37
CA ALA A 78 -12.94 -20.21 2.73
C ALA A 78 -13.79 -21.47 2.96
N THR A 79 -14.60 -21.85 1.97
CA THR A 79 -15.42 -23.07 1.99
C THR A 79 -14.58 -24.34 2.00
N ASN A 80 -13.47 -24.34 1.25
CA ASN A 80 -12.58 -25.50 1.10
C ASN A 80 -11.42 -25.53 2.10
N ASN A 81 -11.39 -24.59 3.06
CA ASN A 81 -10.31 -24.43 4.06
C ASN A 81 -8.91 -24.29 3.42
N LYS A 82 -8.84 -23.76 2.22
CA LYS A 82 -7.61 -23.42 1.50
C LYS A 82 -7.34 -21.93 1.60
N SER A 83 -6.11 -21.55 1.79
CA SER A 83 -5.67 -20.16 1.79
C SER A 83 -4.55 -20.00 0.77
N PRO A 84 -4.88 -19.86 -0.53
CA PRO A 84 -3.89 -19.89 -1.61
C PRO A 84 -3.01 -18.64 -1.63
N MET A 85 -3.53 -17.51 -1.16
CA MET A 85 -2.80 -16.25 -1.15
C MET A 85 -2.20 -15.96 0.23
N PHE A 86 -0.90 -15.68 0.25
CA PHE A 86 -0.20 -15.19 1.45
C PHE A 86 -0.22 -16.11 2.69
N GLY A 87 -0.70 -17.33 2.59
CA GLY A 87 -0.79 -18.25 3.76
C GLY A 87 -1.68 -17.71 4.90
N SER A 88 -2.46 -16.64 4.67
CA SER A 88 -3.37 -16.02 5.63
C SER A 88 -4.58 -15.46 4.94
N TYR A 89 -5.74 -16.05 5.23
CA TYR A 89 -7.01 -15.58 4.67
C TYR A 89 -7.28 -14.10 4.96
N LYS A 90 -6.97 -13.62 6.17
CA LYS A 90 -7.18 -12.22 6.54
C LYS A 90 -6.31 -11.24 5.74
N ILE A 91 -5.06 -11.62 5.45
CA ILE A 91 -4.17 -10.79 4.62
C ILE A 91 -4.64 -10.82 3.16
N ALA A 92 -5.10 -11.96 2.67
CA ALA A 92 -5.67 -12.08 1.33
C ALA A 92 -6.96 -11.24 1.17
N LEU A 93 -7.84 -11.22 2.18
CA LEU A 93 -9.01 -10.33 2.20
C LEU A 93 -8.61 -8.84 2.19
N LEU A 94 -7.61 -8.46 2.98
CA LEU A 94 -7.09 -7.09 2.99
C LEU A 94 -6.54 -6.70 1.61
N TYR A 95 -5.83 -7.63 0.95
CA TYR A 95 -5.32 -7.40 -0.40
C TYR A 95 -6.44 -7.22 -1.43
N ALA A 96 -7.46 -8.06 -1.38
CA ALA A 96 -8.65 -7.90 -2.24
C ALA A 96 -9.36 -6.56 -1.98
N ALA A 97 -9.50 -6.16 -0.71
CA ALA A 97 -10.11 -4.89 -0.32
C ALA A 97 -9.27 -3.68 -0.82
N ALA A 98 -7.95 -3.71 -0.63
CA ALA A 98 -7.06 -2.65 -1.10
C ALA A 98 -7.06 -2.55 -2.64
N SER A 99 -7.05 -3.69 -3.35
CA SER A 99 -7.18 -3.73 -4.82
C SER A 99 -8.51 -3.15 -5.30
N THR A 100 -9.61 -3.50 -4.63
CA THR A 100 -10.93 -2.94 -4.96
C THR A 100 -10.99 -1.45 -4.68
N PHE A 101 -10.40 -0.99 -3.57
CA PHE A 101 -10.40 0.42 -3.16
C PHE A 101 -9.55 1.30 -4.07
N LEU A 102 -8.49 0.75 -4.66
CA LEU A 102 -7.63 1.48 -5.60
C LEU A 102 -8.43 2.02 -6.81
N GLY A 103 -9.44 1.27 -7.28
CA GLY A 103 -10.30 1.73 -8.38
C GLY A 103 -11.04 3.02 -8.06
N PRO A 104 -11.99 3.05 -7.11
CA PRO A 104 -12.73 4.26 -6.74
C PRO A 104 -11.82 5.40 -6.27
N GLY A 105 -10.70 5.10 -5.58
CA GLY A 105 -9.72 6.09 -5.17
C GLY A 105 -9.15 6.85 -6.36
N SER A 106 -8.60 6.12 -7.32
CA SER A 106 -8.03 6.70 -8.53
C SER A 106 -9.08 7.32 -9.44
N MET A 107 -10.27 6.71 -9.56
CA MET A 107 -11.41 7.31 -10.27
C MET A 107 -11.81 8.68 -9.70
N ALA A 108 -11.73 8.86 -8.39
CA ALA A 108 -12.04 10.15 -7.76
C ALA A 108 -11.08 11.25 -8.21
N MET A 109 -9.79 10.96 -8.34
CA MET A 109 -8.80 11.92 -8.85
C MET A 109 -9.04 12.22 -10.32
N HIS A 110 -8.98 11.21 -11.18
CA HIS A 110 -9.08 11.38 -12.64
C HIS A 110 -10.44 11.91 -13.09
N GLY A 111 -11.51 11.56 -12.35
CA GLY A 111 -12.85 12.02 -12.64
C GLY A 111 -13.10 13.47 -12.26
N THR A 112 -12.46 13.96 -11.19
CA THR A 112 -12.82 15.23 -10.59
C THR A 112 -11.72 16.30 -10.61
N HIS A 113 -10.45 15.90 -10.59
CA HIS A 113 -9.28 16.77 -10.39
C HIS A 113 -9.34 17.61 -9.10
N THR A 114 -10.12 17.19 -8.11
CA THR A 114 -10.26 17.90 -6.84
C THR A 114 -9.19 17.49 -5.84
N GLN A 115 -8.91 18.35 -4.85
CA GLN A 115 -8.01 18.03 -3.74
C GLN A 115 -8.45 16.76 -2.98
N PHE A 116 -9.77 16.58 -2.77
CA PHE A 116 -10.31 15.37 -2.16
C PHE A 116 -10.06 14.13 -3.04
N GLY A 117 -10.23 14.26 -4.36
CA GLY A 117 -9.91 13.18 -5.31
C GLY A 117 -8.44 12.79 -5.25
N ALA A 118 -7.55 13.78 -5.24
CA ALA A 118 -6.11 13.55 -5.13
C ALA A 118 -5.72 12.87 -3.81
N TRP A 119 -6.32 13.29 -2.70
CA TRP A 119 -6.13 12.65 -1.40
C TRP A 119 -6.60 11.19 -1.42
N LEU A 120 -7.79 10.94 -1.95
CA LEU A 120 -8.37 9.58 -1.99
C LEU A 120 -7.55 8.63 -2.87
N ASP A 121 -7.07 9.11 -4.02
CA ASP A 121 -6.18 8.37 -4.91
C ASP A 121 -4.89 7.97 -4.19
N ASN A 122 -4.20 8.92 -3.59
CA ASN A 122 -2.96 8.67 -2.86
C ASN A 122 -3.17 7.72 -1.67
N VAL A 123 -4.25 7.87 -0.90
CA VAL A 123 -4.57 6.95 0.20
C VAL A 123 -4.84 5.55 -0.32
N SER A 124 -5.53 5.40 -1.45
CA SER A 124 -5.81 4.09 -2.05
C SER A 124 -4.54 3.41 -2.59
N MET A 125 -3.64 4.17 -3.22
CA MET A 125 -2.33 3.68 -3.67
C MET A 125 -1.47 3.22 -2.50
N ILE A 126 -1.43 4.00 -1.41
CA ILE A 126 -0.70 3.62 -0.20
C ILE A 126 -1.33 2.39 0.46
N ALA A 127 -2.65 2.30 0.54
CA ALA A 127 -3.32 1.12 1.08
C ALA A 127 -2.90 -0.16 0.35
N TYR A 128 -2.70 -0.08 -0.96
CA TYR A 128 -2.25 -1.20 -1.78
C TYR A 128 -0.76 -1.52 -1.58
N ILE A 129 0.13 -0.53 -1.70
CA ILE A 129 1.57 -0.77 -1.71
C ILE A 129 2.13 -1.12 -0.33
N LEU A 130 1.60 -0.55 0.75
CA LEU A 130 1.98 -0.90 2.13
C LEU A 130 1.84 -2.39 2.40
N LEU A 131 0.76 -2.99 1.90
CA LEU A 131 0.47 -4.40 2.10
C LEU A 131 1.59 -5.29 1.57
N LEU A 132 2.15 -4.96 0.41
CA LEU A 132 3.12 -5.80 -0.30
C LEU A 132 4.44 -5.90 0.46
N TRP A 133 5.07 -4.76 0.79
CA TRP A 133 6.36 -4.80 1.47
C TRP A 133 6.23 -5.21 2.95
N MET A 134 5.14 -4.85 3.62
CA MET A 134 4.89 -5.29 4.99
C MET A 134 4.66 -6.80 5.07
N TYR A 135 4.03 -7.39 4.05
CA TYR A 135 3.91 -8.85 3.97
C TYR A 135 5.26 -9.54 3.79
N ASN A 136 6.11 -8.99 2.92
CA ASN A 136 7.48 -9.48 2.75
C ASN A 136 8.28 -9.36 4.05
N LEU A 137 8.17 -8.21 4.72
CA LEU A 137 8.81 -8.00 6.02
C LEU A 137 8.31 -9.00 7.07
N LYS A 138 7.00 -9.29 7.08
CA LYS A 138 6.43 -10.33 7.95
C LYS A 138 7.03 -11.71 7.66
N LYS A 139 7.26 -12.06 6.39
CA LYS A 139 7.94 -13.31 6.01
C LYS A 139 9.37 -13.38 6.54
N LEU A 140 10.10 -12.27 6.47
CA LEU A 140 11.51 -12.21 6.88
C LEU A 140 11.67 -12.23 8.40
N THR A 141 10.77 -11.58 9.13
CA THR A 141 10.89 -11.36 10.58
C THR A 141 9.94 -12.20 11.42
N HIS A 142 8.98 -12.90 10.78
CA HIS A 142 7.99 -13.76 11.42
C HIS A 142 7.10 -13.09 12.49
N PHE A 143 6.92 -11.76 12.44
CA PHE A 143 6.05 -11.09 13.39
C PHE A 143 4.57 -11.50 13.24
N SER A 144 3.80 -11.32 14.31
CA SER A 144 2.42 -11.81 14.41
C SER A 144 1.47 -11.06 13.47
N ASN A 145 0.31 -11.67 13.16
CA ASN A 145 -0.74 -10.99 12.43
C ASN A 145 -1.25 -9.73 13.14
N ARG A 146 -1.25 -9.70 14.49
CA ARG A 146 -1.65 -8.50 15.25
C ARG A 146 -0.73 -7.33 14.95
N VAL A 147 0.60 -7.56 14.99
CA VAL A 147 1.60 -6.54 14.65
C VAL A 147 1.42 -6.08 13.21
N TYR A 148 1.22 -7.02 12.27
CA TYR A 148 0.98 -6.70 10.86
C TYR A 148 -0.18 -5.73 10.67
N PHE A 149 -1.37 -6.11 11.16
CA PHE A 149 -2.58 -5.28 10.97
C PHE A 149 -2.51 -3.95 11.73
N SER A 150 -1.96 -3.94 12.96
CA SER A 150 -1.80 -2.70 13.72
C SER A 150 -0.85 -1.72 13.02
N SER A 151 0.32 -2.20 12.59
CA SER A 151 1.30 -1.35 11.88
C SER A 151 0.76 -0.86 10.54
N TYR A 152 0.08 -1.72 9.78
CA TYR A 152 -0.57 -1.34 8.54
C TYR A 152 -1.60 -0.22 8.77
N THR A 153 -2.48 -0.39 9.74
CA THR A 153 -3.51 0.61 10.04
C THR A 153 -2.90 1.93 10.52
N ILE A 154 -1.91 1.88 11.41
CA ILE A 154 -1.24 3.07 11.94
C ILE A 154 -0.56 3.85 10.79
N LEU A 155 0.18 3.17 9.92
CA LEU A 155 0.86 3.80 8.79
C LEU A 155 -0.14 4.39 7.79
N LEU A 156 -1.21 3.67 7.47
CA LEU A 156 -2.24 4.15 6.54
C LEU A 156 -2.97 5.38 7.08
N VAL A 157 -3.39 5.36 8.36
CA VAL A 157 -4.07 6.48 9.01
C VAL A 157 -3.14 7.68 9.13
N TYR A 158 -1.89 7.45 9.54
CA TYR A 158 -0.88 8.51 9.61
C TYR A 158 -0.65 9.17 8.24
N TYR A 159 -0.51 8.37 7.17
CA TYR A 159 -0.35 8.89 5.82
C TYR A 159 -1.58 9.70 5.37
N ALA A 160 -2.79 9.16 5.56
CA ALA A 160 -4.02 9.84 5.18
C ALA A 160 -4.17 11.21 5.90
N TYR A 161 -3.81 11.25 7.18
CA TYR A 161 -3.79 12.49 7.96
C TYR A 161 -2.70 13.46 7.48
N SER A 162 -1.46 12.99 7.35
CA SER A 162 -0.32 13.85 6.99
C SER A 162 -0.42 14.39 5.56
N TYR A 163 -0.93 13.61 4.62
CA TYR A 163 -1.18 14.08 3.26
C TYR A 163 -2.17 15.23 3.21
N TRP A 164 -3.23 15.18 4.05
CA TRP A 164 -4.24 16.24 4.09
C TRP A 164 -3.78 17.51 4.79
N TYR A 165 -2.98 17.36 5.86
CA TYR A 165 -2.61 18.49 6.72
C TYR A 165 -1.18 18.97 6.57
N LEU A 166 -0.27 18.14 6.04
CA LEU A 166 1.18 18.41 6.02
C LEU A 166 1.78 18.41 4.61
N ASP A 167 0.96 18.36 3.57
CA ASP A 167 1.30 18.46 2.12
C ASP A 167 2.38 17.48 1.60
N SER A 168 2.99 16.64 2.43
CA SER A 168 4.13 15.81 2.06
C SER A 168 3.95 14.31 2.28
N GLY A 169 2.77 13.87 2.68
CA GLY A 169 2.49 12.47 2.96
C GLY A 169 3.15 11.92 4.23
N LEU A 170 4.36 12.34 4.58
CA LEU A 170 5.03 11.99 5.85
C LEU A 170 5.37 13.19 6.74
N GLY A 171 5.14 14.41 6.28
CA GLY A 171 5.51 15.61 7.02
C GLY A 171 7.02 15.90 7.12
N ILE A 172 7.85 15.12 6.43
CA ILE A 172 9.33 15.21 6.45
C ILE A 172 9.93 15.33 5.05
N GLY A 173 9.14 15.75 4.06
CA GLY A 173 9.58 15.88 2.67
C GLY A 173 9.81 14.55 1.93
N VAL A 174 9.45 13.42 2.53
CA VAL A 174 9.54 12.09 1.91
C VAL A 174 8.17 11.62 1.47
N ASN A 175 8.06 11.24 0.20
CA ASN A 175 6.84 10.62 -0.32
C ASN A 175 6.77 9.14 0.11
N LEU A 176 5.78 8.80 0.94
CA LEU A 176 5.62 7.43 1.42
C LEU A 176 5.33 6.44 0.28
N PHE A 177 4.68 6.85 -0.79
CA PHE A 177 4.42 5.98 -1.93
C PHE A 177 5.71 5.57 -2.63
N GLU A 178 6.59 6.53 -2.94
CA GLU A 178 7.90 6.26 -3.57
C GLU A 178 8.78 5.41 -2.65
N LEU A 179 8.83 5.76 -1.36
CA LEU A 179 9.54 4.97 -0.35
C LEU A 179 9.00 3.54 -0.30
N SER A 180 7.69 3.35 -0.34
CA SER A 180 7.05 2.04 -0.28
C SER A 180 7.34 1.19 -1.51
N ILE A 181 7.47 1.78 -2.71
CA ILE A 181 7.92 1.09 -3.91
C ILE A 181 9.36 0.57 -3.70
N GLY A 182 10.26 1.43 -3.22
CA GLY A 182 11.64 1.05 -2.91
C GLY A 182 11.71 -0.08 -1.88
N LEU A 183 10.92 0.02 -0.79
CA LEU A 183 10.83 -1.01 0.23
C LEU A 183 10.24 -2.33 -0.31
N TRP A 184 9.25 -2.25 -1.18
CA TRP A 184 8.70 -3.45 -1.82
C TRP A 184 9.76 -4.18 -2.66
N ILE A 185 10.45 -3.46 -3.56
CA ILE A 185 11.53 -4.04 -4.37
C ILE A 185 12.63 -4.64 -3.49
N ALA A 186 13.09 -3.89 -2.49
CA ALA A 186 14.14 -4.34 -1.58
C ALA A 186 13.71 -5.60 -0.80
N THR A 187 12.51 -5.60 -0.22
CA THR A 187 12.01 -6.75 0.54
C THR A 187 11.71 -7.96 -0.35
N GLU A 188 11.29 -7.77 -1.60
CA GLU A 188 11.13 -8.86 -2.57
C GLU A 188 12.47 -9.55 -2.87
N VAL A 189 13.54 -8.77 -3.05
CA VAL A 189 14.90 -9.31 -3.22
C VAL A 189 15.34 -10.07 -1.97
N LEU A 190 15.10 -9.51 -0.78
CA LEU A 190 15.50 -10.14 0.48
C LEU A 190 14.73 -11.45 0.76
N VAL A 191 13.46 -11.53 0.38
CA VAL A 191 12.68 -12.78 0.48
C VAL A 191 13.22 -13.86 -0.44
N LYS A 192 13.69 -13.50 -1.64
CA LYS A 192 14.33 -14.43 -2.58
C LYS A 192 15.74 -14.87 -2.15
N PHE A 193 16.44 -13.99 -1.43
CA PHE A 193 17.81 -14.22 -0.97
C PHE A 193 17.91 -14.10 0.56
N PRO A 194 17.37 -15.05 1.35
CA PRO A 194 17.29 -14.93 2.81
C PRO A 194 18.65 -14.81 3.50
N ASN A 195 19.71 -15.41 2.93
CA ASN A 195 21.08 -15.26 3.44
C ASN A 195 21.59 -13.81 3.34
N LEU A 196 21.15 -13.06 2.33
CA LEU A 196 21.48 -11.64 2.19
C LEU A 196 20.81 -10.83 3.30
N PHE A 197 19.56 -11.11 3.63
CA PHE A 197 18.85 -10.48 4.74
C PHE A 197 19.59 -10.70 6.06
N GLY A 198 19.97 -11.94 6.38
CA GLY A 198 20.74 -12.26 7.59
C GLY A 198 22.07 -11.50 7.65
N ARG A 199 22.82 -11.40 6.55
CA ARG A 199 24.07 -10.65 6.48
C ARG A 199 23.86 -9.14 6.70
N ILE A 200 22.80 -8.55 6.12
CA ILE A 200 22.48 -7.13 6.31
C ILE A 200 22.14 -6.85 7.77
N VAL A 201 21.25 -7.66 8.38
CA VAL A 201 20.85 -7.51 9.77
C VAL A 201 22.06 -7.64 10.69
N SER A 202 22.91 -8.66 10.49
CA SER A 202 24.13 -8.84 11.28
C SER A 202 25.10 -7.66 11.12
N GLY A 203 25.30 -7.17 9.90
CA GLY A 203 26.16 -6.01 9.64
C GLY A 203 25.65 -4.74 10.32
N LEU A 204 24.34 -4.46 10.22
CA LEU A 204 23.72 -3.31 10.89
C LEU A 204 23.80 -3.41 12.41
N THR A 205 23.63 -4.62 12.97
CA THR A 205 23.78 -4.87 14.41
C THR A 205 25.20 -4.58 14.86
N VAL A 206 26.21 -5.05 14.12
CA VAL A 206 27.62 -4.78 14.42
C VAL A 206 27.91 -3.28 14.37
N LEU A 207 27.45 -2.57 13.34
CA LEU A 207 27.62 -1.12 13.22
C LEU A 207 26.95 -0.36 14.38
N LEU A 208 25.75 -0.76 14.77
CA LEU A 208 25.04 -0.15 15.89
C LEU A 208 25.80 -0.35 17.21
N ILE A 209 26.29 -1.57 17.48
CA ILE A 209 27.09 -1.88 18.68
C ILE A 209 28.38 -1.07 18.66
N GLN A 210 29.04 -0.94 17.51
CA GLN A 210 30.23 -0.13 17.36
C GLN A 210 29.97 1.35 17.66
N GLN A 211 28.85 1.89 17.21
CA GLN A 211 28.45 3.27 17.49
C GLN A 211 28.18 3.51 19.00
N LEU A 212 27.54 2.55 19.66
CA LEU A 212 27.10 2.69 21.06
C LEU A 212 28.20 2.37 22.07
N PHE A 213 29.06 1.40 21.80
CA PHE A 213 30.00 0.83 22.78
C PHE A 213 31.47 0.90 22.36
N GLY A 214 31.76 1.35 21.14
CA GLY A 214 33.12 1.46 20.61
C GLY A 214 33.67 0.13 20.03
N SER A 215 34.86 0.25 19.38
CA SER A 215 35.48 -0.86 18.66
C SER A 215 35.90 -2.07 19.51
N PRO A 216 36.39 -1.93 20.76
CA PRO A 216 36.82 -3.11 21.53
C PRO A 216 35.71 -4.12 21.82
N VAL A 217 34.47 -3.64 22.02
CA VAL A 217 33.30 -4.51 22.23
C VAL A 217 32.93 -5.27 20.97
N VAL A 218 33.02 -4.62 19.82
CA VAL A 218 32.75 -5.24 18.52
C VAL A 218 33.77 -6.32 18.20
N GLU A 219 35.06 -6.06 18.44
CA GLU A 219 36.13 -7.05 18.21
C GLU A 219 35.93 -8.30 19.07
N SER A 220 35.56 -8.16 20.34
CA SER A 220 35.30 -9.28 21.23
C SER A 220 34.06 -10.09 20.78
N LEU A 221 32.97 -9.43 20.34
CA LEU A 221 31.76 -10.11 19.83
C LEU A 221 32.02 -10.82 18.50
N LEU A 222 32.82 -10.24 17.61
CA LEU A 222 33.20 -10.87 16.36
C LEU A 222 34.07 -12.10 16.59
N ALA A 223 35.01 -12.04 17.51
CA ALA A 223 35.89 -13.15 17.90
C ALA A 223 35.04 -14.34 18.42
N VAL A 224 34.08 -14.07 19.31
CA VAL A 224 33.17 -15.10 19.85
C VAL A 224 32.28 -15.70 18.75
N SER A 225 31.72 -14.85 17.87
CA SER A 225 30.90 -15.32 16.75
C SER A 225 31.69 -16.16 15.77
N TYR A 226 32.93 -15.82 15.51
CA TYR A 226 33.81 -16.55 14.60
C TYR A 226 34.15 -17.95 15.14
N THR A 227 34.42 -18.06 16.45
CA THR A 227 34.70 -19.36 17.10
C THR A 227 33.45 -20.26 17.14
N HIS A 228 32.24 -19.73 17.32
CA HIS A 228 31.01 -20.53 17.38
C HIS A 228 30.47 -20.90 16.01
N LEU A 229 30.69 -20.12 14.95
CA LEU A 229 30.20 -20.43 13.59
C LEU A 229 31.16 -21.25 12.75
N THR A 230 32.49 -21.19 13.03
CA THR A 230 33.47 -21.92 12.22
C THR A 230 33.84 -23.29 12.79
N LEU A 231 33.75 -23.49 14.10
CA LEU A 231 34.03 -24.79 14.72
C LEU A 231 33.08 -25.94 14.26
N PRO A 232 31.76 -25.74 14.14
CA PRO A 232 30.89 -26.84 13.65
C PRO A 232 31.08 -27.16 12.17
N THR A 233 31.52 -26.21 11.33
CA THR A 233 31.72 -26.45 9.90
C THR A 233 33.05 -27.14 9.57
N ILE A 234 34.04 -27.06 10.43
CA ILE A 234 35.33 -27.77 10.27
C ILE A 234 35.21 -29.23 10.72
N LEU A 235 34.26 -29.56 11.60
CA LEU A 235 34.00 -30.91 12.09
C LEU A 235 33.06 -31.74 11.19
N LEU A 236 32.57 -31.19 10.10
CA LEU A 236 31.65 -31.83 9.14
C LEU A 236 32.25 -32.05 7.74
N VAL A 237 33.58 -31.97 7.59
CA VAL A 237 34.33 -32.36 6.37
C VAL A 237 35.08 -33.66 6.57
#